data_e21b1f766c4294a6073d7b27a4d14402
#
_entry.id   e21b1f766c4294a6073d7b27a4d14402
#
_cell.length_a   1.000
_cell.length_b   1.000
_cell.length_c   1.000
_cell.angle_alpha   90.00
_cell.angle_beta   90.00
_cell.angle_gamma   90.00
#
_symmetry.space_group_name_H-M   'P 1'
#
loop_
_entity.id
_entity.type
_entity.pdbx_description
1 polymer ?
#
loop_
_entity_poly.entity_id
_entity_poly.type
_entity_poly.pdbx_seq_one_letter_code
_entity_poly.pdbx_strand_id
1 'polypeptide(L)'
;RDHYEQSRMNIEYINEGKEPLGTAGAIFNIIDEGLINEDHFWVVNADIMTGFSFNKIQLNPETLGHIVLVPNPRHNSSGDFCLEGDRVTISTDERYTFSGISYFSKRCFTQSSQRYFSLAELLHEHIKKRVITGELFEGDWLDVGTMRRLVEAEKKLAEKRNE
;
A
#
# COMPACT_ATOMS: atom_id res chain seq x y z
N ARG A 1 7.83 14.21 -15.64
CA ARG A 1 9.24 13.75 -15.66
C ARG A 1 10.15 14.84 -15.10
N ASP A 2 10.11 16.05 -15.64
CA ASP A 2 11.03 17.15 -15.33
C ASP A 2 11.05 17.59 -13.85
N HIS A 3 9.94 17.35 -13.13
CA HIS A 3 9.80 17.75 -11.72
C HIS A 3 10.68 16.92 -10.76
N TYR A 4 11.04 15.70 -11.13
CA TYR A 4 11.84 14.78 -10.31
C TYR A 4 13.30 14.63 -10.78
N GLU A 5 13.67 15.24 -11.89
CA GLU A 5 15.06 15.18 -12.41
C GLU A 5 16.10 15.77 -11.43
N GLN A 6 15.67 16.66 -10.52
CA GLN A 6 16.51 17.23 -9.47
C GLN A 6 16.55 16.39 -8.19
N SER A 7 15.73 15.33 -8.09
CA SER A 7 15.77 14.42 -6.94
C SER A 7 16.96 13.47 -7.07
N ARG A 8 17.61 13.16 -5.95
CA ARG A 8 18.66 12.13 -5.90
C ARG A 8 18.11 10.69 -6.01
N MET A 9 16.82 10.55 -6.26
CA MET A 9 16.15 9.25 -6.38
C MET A 9 16.20 8.78 -7.83
N ASN A 10 16.53 7.52 -8.04
CA ASN A 10 16.36 6.87 -9.33
C ASN A 10 14.87 6.55 -9.50
N ILE A 11 14.16 7.22 -10.42
CA ILE A 11 12.73 7.04 -10.68
C ILE A 11 12.55 6.48 -12.07
N GLU A 12 11.95 5.31 -12.14
CA GLU A 12 11.54 4.68 -13.39
C GLU A 12 10.04 4.81 -13.61
N TYR A 13 9.64 5.11 -14.84
CA TYR A 13 8.24 5.28 -15.21
C TYR A 13 7.83 4.15 -16.13
N ILE A 14 6.80 3.42 -15.74
CA ILE A 14 6.27 2.29 -16.48
C ILE A 14 4.94 2.68 -17.08
N ASN A 15 4.78 2.45 -18.37
CA ASN A 15 3.56 2.72 -19.10
C ASN A 15 2.77 1.42 -19.27
N GLU A 16 1.60 1.34 -18.63
CA GLU A 16 0.71 0.16 -18.70
C GLU A 16 0.02 -0.01 -20.07
N GLY A 17 0.19 0.94 -20.99
CA GLY A 17 -0.46 0.93 -22.30
C GLY A 17 -1.85 1.54 -22.26
N LYS A 18 -2.78 1.00 -23.10
CA LYS A 18 -4.13 1.58 -23.27
C LYS A 18 -5.15 1.05 -22.27
N GLU A 19 -4.93 -0.13 -21.74
CA GLU A 19 -5.86 -0.79 -20.82
C GLU A 19 -5.26 -0.82 -19.41
N PRO A 20 -5.99 -0.32 -18.38
CA PRO A 20 -5.52 -0.37 -17.01
C PRO A 20 -5.34 -1.84 -16.56
N LEU A 21 -4.24 -2.14 -15.90
CA LEU A 21 -3.97 -3.48 -15.37
C LEU A 21 -4.51 -3.67 -13.94
N GLY A 22 -4.92 -2.61 -13.29
CA GLY A 22 -5.16 -2.58 -11.85
C GLY A 22 -3.84 -2.64 -11.06
N THR A 23 -3.86 -2.24 -9.79
CA THR A 23 -2.63 -2.10 -9.02
C THR A 23 -1.82 -3.40 -8.93
N ALA A 24 -2.47 -4.52 -8.68
CA ALA A 24 -1.76 -5.81 -8.58
C ALA A 24 -1.29 -6.31 -9.95
N GLY A 25 -2.06 -6.06 -11.02
CA GLY A 25 -1.66 -6.39 -12.38
C GLY A 25 -0.46 -5.56 -12.86
N ALA A 26 -0.42 -4.27 -12.53
CA ALA A 26 0.73 -3.42 -12.79
C ALA A 26 2.00 -3.92 -12.08
N ILE A 27 1.89 -4.28 -10.81
CA ILE A 27 3.01 -4.85 -10.03
C ILE A 27 3.48 -6.17 -10.64
N PHE A 28 2.55 -7.05 -11.01
CA PHE A 28 2.89 -8.31 -11.68
C PHE A 28 3.68 -8.06 -12.96
N ASN A 29 3.23 -7.12 -13.79
CA ASN A 29 3.91 -6.77 -15.04
C ASN A 29 5.35 -6.28 -14.81
N ILE A 30 5.55 -5.42 -13.80
CA ILE A 30 6.88 -4.91 -13.42
C ILE A 30 7.81 -6.04 -12.96
N ILE A 31 7.27 -7.02 -12.23
CA ILE A 31 8.04 -8.21 -11.78
C ILE A 31 8.38 -9.09 -12.97
N ASP A 32 7.44 -9.36 -13.87
CA ASP A 32 7.60 -10.20 -15.05
C ASP A 32 8.63 -9.62 -16.04
N GLU A 33 8.65 -8.29 -16.18
CA GLU A 33 9.64 -7.55 -16.97
C GLU A 33 11.04 -7.50 -16.29
N GLY A 34 11.18 -8.01 -15.06
CA GLY A 34 12.45 -8.04 -14.33
C GLY A 34 12.91 -6.66 -13.82
N LEU A 35 12.02 -5.70 -13.69
CA LEU A 35 12.33 -4.33 -13.25
C LEU A 35 12.48 -4.21 -11.73
N ILE A 36 12.00 -5.17 -10.96
CA ILE A 36 12.25 -5.29 -9.52
C ILE A 36 13.29 -6.38 -9.31
N ASN A 37 14.45 -6.06 -8.75
CA ASN A 37 15.52 -7.01 -8.47
C ASN A 37 15.39 -7.68 -7.09
N GLU A 38 14.87 -6.95 -6.12
CA GLU A 38 14.70 -7.40 -4.73
C GLU A 38 13.59 -8.43 -4.60
N ASP A 39 13.77 -9.43 -3.73
CA ASP A 39 12.72 -10.42 -3.41
C ASP A 39 11.54 -9.84 -2.66
N HIS A 40 11.76 -8.71 -1.99
CA HIS A 40 10.76 -7.99 -1.22
C HIS A 40 10.84 -6.49 -1.52
N PHE A 41 9.67 -5.83 -1.61
CA PHE A 41 9.59 -4.42 -1.95
C PHE A 41 8.37 -3.75 -1.32
N TRP A 42 8.46 -2.44 -1.15
CA TRP A 42 7.34 -1.60 -0.73
C TRP A 42 6.43 -1.25 -1.91
N VAL A 43 5.13 -1.28 -1.65
CA VAL A 43 4.10 -0.71 -2.51
C VAL A 43 3.40 0.39 -1.74
N VAL A 44 3.37 1.58 -2.30
CA VAL A 44 2.82 2.77 -1.65
C VAL A 44 1.91 3.49 -2.62
N ASN A 45 0.68 3.77 -2.20
CA ASN A 45 -0.25 4.57 -2.99
C ASN A 45 0.29 5.99 -3.16
N ALA A 46 0.14 6.56 -4.36
CA ALA A 46 0.65 7.90 -4.67
C ALA A 46 -0.14 9.04 -4.02
N ASP A 47 -1.31 8.76 -3.48
CA ASP A 47 -2.25 9.73 -2.91
C ASP A 47 -2.32 9.66 -1.38
N ILE A 48 -1.23 9.26 -0.73
CA ILE A 48 -1.10 9.30 0.72
C ILE A 48 0.03 10.24 1.15
N MET A 49 -0.15 10.86 2.29
CA MET A 49 0.87 11.62 3.00
C MET A 49 1.03 11.03 4.40
N THR A 50 2.25 10.64 4.76
CA THR A 50 2.48 9.87 5.97
C THR A 50 3.83 10.16 6.61
N GLY A 51 3.90 10.02 7.95
CA GLY A 51 5.12 9.95 8.73
C GLY A 51 5.62 8.51 8.98
N PHE A 52 5.07 7.52 8.27
CA PHE A 52 5.48 6.13 8.42
C PHE A 52 6.95 5.93 8.02
N SER A 53 7.68 5.17 8.82
CA SER A 53 9.11 4.88 8.56
C SER A 53 9.25 3.59 7.77
N PHE A 54 9.75 3.69 6.54
CA PHE A 54 9.95 2.55 5.62
C PHE A 54 11.24 1.78 5.94
N ASN A 55 11.24 1.07 7.07
CA ASN A 55 12.33 0.19 7.42
C ASN A 55 12.13 -1.19 6.79
N LYS A 56 13.23 -1.95 6.58
CA LYS A 56 13.09 -3.34 6.12
C LYS A 56 12.34 -4.17 7.14
N ILE A 57 11.25 -4.80 6.71
CA ILE A 57 10.47 -5.75 7.49
C ILE A 57 11.02 -7.14 7.22
N GLN A 58 11.23 -7.92 8.27
CA GLN A 58 11.63 -9.31 8.14
C GLN A 58 10.37 -10.18 8.10
N LEU A 59 9.99 -10.60 6.89
CA LEU A 59 8.87 -11.52 6.72
C LEU A 59 9.31 -12.95 7.04
N ASN A 60 8.45 -13.69 7.75
CA ASN A 60 8.62 -15.14 7.89
C ASN A 60 8.50 -15.81 6.51
N PRO A 61 9.15 -16.96 6.26
CA PRO A 61 9.13 -17.63 4.95
C PRO A 61 7.74 -17.95 4.41
N GLU A 62 6.74 -18.13 5.28
CA GLU A 62 5.35 -18.41 4.91
C GLU A 62 4.52 -17.12 4.70
N THR A 63 5.04 -15.96 5.08
CA THR A 63 4.36 -14.67 4.92
C THR A 63 4.66 -14.11 3.54
N LEU A 64 3.62 -13.76 2.80
CA LEU A 64 3.74 -13.20 1.45
C LEU A 64 3.64 -11.68 1.42
N GLY A 65 3.11 -11.07 2.48
CA GLY A 65 3.00 -9.62 2.56
C GLY A 65 2.70 -9.13 3.96
N HIS A 66 3.00 -7.86 4.17
CA HIS A 66 2.68 -7.11 5.37
C HIS A 66 2.01 -5.81 4.97
N ILE A 67 0.87 -5.47 5.58
CA ILE A 67 0.14 -4.24 5.28
C ILE A 67 0.07 -3.34 6.50
N VAL A 68 0.09 -2.04 6.26
CA VAL A 68 -0.07 -1.04 7.30
C VAL A 68 -1.53 -0.61 7.34
N LEU A 69 -2.14 -0.72 8.51
CA LEU A 69 -3.48 -0.27 8.81
C LEU A 69 -3.44 1.05 9.59
N VAL A 70 -4.48 1.84 9.48
CA VAL A 70 -4.63 3.11 10.22
C VAL A 70 -6.02 3.19 10.84
N PRO A 71 -6.21 4.00 11.92
CA PRO A 71 -7.53 4.31 12.44
C PRO A 71 -8.45 4.85 11.33
N ASN A 72 -9.72 4.49 11.39
CA ASN A 72 -10.68 4.79 10.34
C ASN A 72 -10.88 6.30 10.14
N PRO A 73 -10.56 6.84 8.96
CA PRO A 73 -10.88 8.22 8.64
C PRO A 73 -12.40 8.39 8.41
N ARG A 74 -12.89 9.62 8.46
CA ARG A 74 -14.32 9.92 8.30
C ARG A 74 -14.95 9.36 7.02
N HIS A 75 -14.17 9.25 5.95
CA HIS A 75 -14.65 8.77 4.65
C HIS A 75 -14.63 7.24 4.51
N ASN A 76 -13.98 6.54 5.43
CA ASN A 76 -13.97 5.07 5.53
C ASN A 76 -14.21 4.63 7.00
N SER A 77 -15.34 5.01 7.55
CA SER A 77 -15.68 4.73 8.96
C SER A 77 -15.89 3.25 9.26
N SER A 78 -16.11 2.42 8.23
CA SER A 78 -16.32 0.97 8.38
C SER A 78 -15.02 0.18 8.41
N GLY A 79 -13.91 0.78 7.99
CA GLY A 79 -12.62 0.10 7.83
C GLY A 79 -12.63 -1.02 6.79
N ASP A 80 -11.48 -1.59 6.52
CA ASP A 80 -11.27 -2.60 5.49
C ASP A 80 -10.96 -3.97 6.10
N PHE A 81 -10.07 -4.03 7.08
CA PHE A 81 -9.53 -5.26 7.66
C PHE A 81 -9.46 -5.22 9.18
N CYS A 82 -9.51 -6.40 9.81
CA CYS A 82 -9.24 -6.57 11.24
C CYS A 82 -7.79 -6.96 11.47
N LEU A 83 -7.29 -6.72 12.68
CA LEU A 83 -5.95 -7.09 13.09
C LEU A 83 -6.04 -7.96 14.37
N GLU A 84 -5.57 -9.20 14.29
CA GLU A 84 -5.49 -10.16 15.40
C GLU A 84 -4.02 -10.43 15.71
N GLY A 85 -3.47 -9.74 16.68
CA GLY A 85 -2.02 -9.70 16.89
C GLY A 85 -1.31 -9.05 15.72
N ASP A 86 -0.49 -9.81 15.01
CA ASP A 86 0.16 -9.39 13.75
C ASP A 86 -0.55 -9.92 12.49
N ARG A 87 -1.68 -10.62 12.62
CA ARG A 87 -2.40 -11.23 11.51
C ARG A 87 -3.54 -10.36 11.04
N VAL A 88 -3.57 -10.11 9.75
CA VAL A 88 -4.72 -9.45 9.11
C VAL A 88 -5.81 -10.47 8.86
N THR A 89 -7.05 -10.12 9.21
CA THR A 89 -8.22 -10.98 9.02
C THR A 89 -9.39 -10.20 8.39
N ILE A 90 -10.38 -10.97 7.90
CA ILE A 90 -11.65 -10.46 7.37
C ILE A 90 -12.73 -10.93 8.34
N SER A 91 -13.03 -10.14 9.33
CA SER A 91 -14.14 -10.40 10.26
C SER A 91 -15.09 -9.21 10.31
N THR A 92 -16.12 -9.30 11.13
CA THR A 92 -17.07 -8.20 11.39
C THR A 92 -16.73 -7.43 12.65
N ASP A 93 -15.62 -7.77 13.30
CA ASP A 93 -15.14 -7.11 14.51
C ASP A 93 -14.53 -5.73 14.22
N GLU A 94 -13.76 -5.20 15.14
CA GLU A 94 -13.09 -3.92 14.98
C GLU A 94 -12.18 -3.91 13.74
N ARG A 95 -12.48 -3.04 12.79
CA ARG A 95 -11.78 -2.93 11.50
C ARG A 95 -11.03 -1.63 11.43
N TYR A 96 -9.91 -1.67 10.73
CA TYR A 96 -9.05 -0.54 10.44
C TYR A 96 -8.97 -0.30 8.92
N THR A 97 -8.64 0.90 8.53
CA THR A 97 -8.48 1.27 7.13
C THR A 97 -7.10 0.83 6.61
N PHE A 98 -7.05 0.24 5.43
CA PHE A 98 -5.79 0.02 4.73
C PHE A 98 -5.17 1.35 4.32
N SER A 99 -3.97 1.59 4.79
CA SER A 99 -3.28 2.88 4.61
C SER A 99 -2.80 3.15 3.18
N GLY A 100 -2.83 2.15 2.29
CA GLY A 100 -2.16 2.22 1.00
C GLY A 100 -0.66 1.93 1.07
N ILE A 101 -0.16 1.43 2.20
CA ILE A 101 1.24 1.03 2.40
C ILE A 101 1.31 -0.46 2.62
N SER A 102 2.14 -1.15 1.86
CA SER A 102 2.36 -2.59 1.99
C SER A 102 3.76 -3.00 1.60
N TYR A 103 4.25 -4.07 2.20
CA TYR A 103 5.54 -4.67 1.93
C TYR A 103 5.32 -6.12 1.47
N PHE A 104 5.70 -6.44 0.25
CA PHE A 104 5.40 -7.73 -0.36
C PHE A 104 6.65 -8.52 -0.73
N SER A 105 6.54 -9.84 -0.62
CA SER A 105 7.39 -10.77 -1.36
C SER A 105 6.93 -10.82 -2.82
N LYS A 106 7.85 -10.92 -3.79
CA LYS A 106 7.52 -11.21 -5.20
C LYS A 106 6.60 -12.41 -5.35
N ARG A 107 6.73 -13.41 -4.47
CA ARG A 107 5.89 -14.61 -4.44
C ARG A 107 4.40 -14.33 -4.27
N CYS A 108 4.04 -13.16 -3.71
CA CYS A 108 2.65 -12.71 -3.59
C CYS A 108 1.95 -12.59 -4.95
N PHE A 109 2.71 -12.32 -6.02
CA PHE A 109 2.20 -12.01 -7.35
C PHE A 109 2.40 -13.14 -8.38
N THR A 110 3.02 -14.27 -8.01
CA THR A 110 3.42 -15.33 -8.97
C THR A 110 2.29 -16.23 -9.46
N GLN A 111 1.08 -16.13 -8.91
CA GLN A 111 -0.03 -17.07 -9.20
C GLN A 111 -1.17 -16.46 -10.02
N SER A 112 -1.02 -15.28 -10.58
CA SER A 112 -2.08 -14.68 -11.37
C SER A 112 -2.01 -15.12 -12.84
N SER A 113 -3.05 -15.82 -13.28
CA SER A 113 -3.29 -16.07 -14.71
C SER A 113 -4.09 -14.95 -15.36
N GLN A 114 -4.54 -13.96 -14.59
CA GLN A 114 -5.33 -12.84 -15.07
C GLN A 114 -4.45 -11.61 -15.29
N ARG A 115 -4.61 -10.97 -16.43
CA ARG A 115 -3.87 -9.76 -16.79
C ARG A 115 -4.33 -8.51 -16.02
N TYR A 116 -5.60 -8.49 -15.59
CA TYR A 116 -6.19 -7.43 -14.78
C TYR A 116 -6.63 -8.00 -13.44
N PHE A 117 -6.09 -7.48 -12.34
CA PHE A 117 -6.59 -7.75 -11.00
C PHE A 117 -6.24 -6.63 -10.02
N SER A 118 -7.13 -6.41 -9.07
CA SER A 118 -6.97 -5.37 -8.07
C SER A 118 -6.12 -5.86 -6.89
N LEU A 119 -5.42 -4.92 -6.23
CA LEU A 119 -4.70 -5.24 -4.99
C LEU A 119 -5.65 -5.70 -3.88
N ALA A 120 -6.89 -5.18 -3.86
CA ALA A 120 -7.90 -5.59 -2.88
C ALA A 120 -8.28 -7.06 -3.04
N GLU A 121 -8.52 -7.53 -4.26
CA GLU A 121 -8.80 -8.95 -4.53
C GLU A 121 -7.65 -9.85 -4.12
N LEU A 122 -6.41 -9.46 -4.48
CA LEU A 122 -5.20 -10.18 -4.08
C LEU A 122 -5.08 -10.29 -2.55
N LEU A 123 -5.25 -9.17 -1.86
CA LEU A 123 -5.22 -9.14 -0.39
C LEU A 123 -6.29 -10.05 0.21
N HIS A 124 -7.53 -9.96 -0.26
CA HIS A 124 -8.61 -10.81 0.23
C HIS A 124 -8.32 -12.32 0.10
N GLU A 125 -7.76 -12.74 -1.04
CA GLU A 125 -7.35 -14.14 -1.23
C GLU A 125 -6.23 -14.56 -0.27
N HIS A 126 -5.21 -13.74 -0.12
CA HIS A 126 -4.03 -14.05 0.69
C HIS A 126 -4.33 -13.98 2.19
N ILE A 127 -5.21 -13.07 2.61
CA ILE A 127 -5.71 -12.98 3.99
C ILE A 127 -6.47 -14.28 4.35
N LYS A 128 -7.34 -14.79 3.46
CA LYS A 128 -8.02 -16.08 3.67
C LYS A 128 -7.04 -17.24 3.82
N LYS A 129 -5.91 -17.20 3.12
CA LYS A 129 -4.81 -18.17 3.23
C LYS A 129 -3.92 -17.94 4.47
N ARG A 130 -4.16 -16.88 5.24
CA ARG A 130 -3.42 -16.49 6.45
C ARG A 130 -1.93 -16.20 6.22
N VAL A 131 -1.58 -15.69 5.03
CA VAL A 131 -0.20 -15.38 4.63
C VAL A 131 0.09 -13.86 4.59
N ILE A 132 -0.84 -13.04 5.10
CA ILE A 132 -0.67 -11.58 5.26
C ILE A 132 -0.61 -11.23 6.73
N THR A 133 0.44 -10.51 7.10
CA THR A 133 0.57 -9.85 8.40
C THR A 133 0.27 -8.35 8.29
N GLY A 134 0.17 -7.66 9.40
CA GLY A 134 -0.03 -6.22 9.43
C GLY A 134 0.31 -5.59 10.76
N GLU A 135 0.32 -4.28 10.74
CA GLU A 135 0.48 -3.44 11.92
C GLU A 135 -0.50 -2.26 11.89
N LEU A 136 -0.87 -1.77 13.07
CA LEU A 136 -1.64 -0.54 13.21
C LEU A 136 -0.67 0.64 13.39
N PHE A 137 -0.71 1.58 12.46
CA PHE A 137 0.05 2.82 12.53
C PHE A 137 -0.88 3.96 12.97
N GLU A 138 -0.62 4.49 14.16
CA GLU A 138 -1.38 5.59 14.78
C GLU A 138 -0.72 6.97 14.58
N GLY A 139 0.33 7.04 13.76
CA GLY A 139 1.02 8.28 13.45
C GLY A 139 0.31 9.12 12.37
N ASP A 140 1.02 10.14 11.88
CA ASP A 140 0.50 11.02 10.84
C ASP A 140 0.24 10.27 9.54
N TRP A 141 -1.02 10.20 9.15
CA TRP A 141 -1.44 9.65 7.89
C TRP A 141 -2.65 10.43 7.34
N LEU A 142 -2.62 10.74 6.07
CA LEU A 142 -3.69 11.45 5.35
C LEU A 142 -3.80 10.87 3.93
N ASP A 143 -5.03 10.52 3.54
CA ASP A 143 -5.39 10.23 2.16
C ASP A 143 -5.71 11.58 1.47
N VAL A 144 -4.96 11.89 0.41
CA VAL A 144 -5.07 13.14 -0.37
C VAL A 144 -5.65 12.91 -1.76
N GLY A 145 -6.33 11.79 -2.00
CA GLY A 145 -6.90 11.39 -3.29
C GLY A 145 -8.05 12.26 -3.82
N THR A 146 -8.40 13.36 -3.13
CA THR A 146 -9.35 14.38 -3.63
C THR A 146 -8.82 15.78 -3.34
N MET A 147 -9.21 16.76 -4.20
CA MET A 147 -8.83 18.17 -3.99
C MET A 147 -9.20 18.69 -2.60
N ARG A 148 -10.36 18.30 -2.07
CA ARG A 148 -10.77 18.68 -0.72
C ARG A 148 -9.80 18.14 0.34
N ARG A 149 -9.44 16.85 0.27
CA ARG A 149 -8.51 16.22 1.22
C ARG A 149 -7.10 16.77 1.08
N LEU A 150 -6.68 17.09 -0.14
CA LEU A 150 -5.39 17.76 -0.38
C LEU A 150 -5.32 19.12 0.34
N VAL A 151 -6.34 19.96 0.18
CA VAL A 151 -6.41 21.27 0.88
C VAL A 151 -6.45 21.10 2.41
N GLU A 152 -7.16 20.10 2.92
CA GLU A 152 -7.18 19.78 4.36
C GLU A 152 -5.77 19.35 4.85
N ALA A 153 -5.04 18.58 4.05
CA ALA A 153 -3.67 18.16 4.34
C ALA A 153 -2.69 19.35 4.36
N GLU A 154 -2.79 20.25 3.38
CA GLU A 154 -1.97 21.47 3.32
C GLU A 154 -2.14 22.35 4.55
N LYS A 155 -3.38 22.51 5.03
CA LYS A 155 -3.68 23.26 6.25
C LYS A 155 -3.02 22.64 7.48
N LYS A 156 -3.14 21.31 7.65
CA LYS A 156 -2.50 20.61 8.78
C LYS A 156 -0.98 20.73 8.76
N LEU A 157 -0.37 20.67 7.57
CA LEU A 157 1.08 20.88 7.44
C LEU A 157 1.51 22.31 7.79
N ALA A 158 0.72 23.30 7.40
CA ALA A 158 1.00 24.69 7.73
C ALA A 158 0.92 24.95 9.25
N GLU A 159 -0.05 24.33 9.93
CA GLU A 159 -0.21 24.43 11.38
C GLU A 159 1.02 23.82 12.10
N LYS A 160 1.46 22.62 11.71
CA LYS A 160 2.64 21.94 12.29
C LYS A 160 3.98 22.66 12.06
N ARG A 161 4.08 23.50 11.03
CA ARG A 161 5.31 24.29 10.77
C ARG A 161 5.39 25.53 11.67
N ASN A 162 4.30 25.91 12.31
CA ASN A 162 4.21 27.10 13.18
C ASN A 162 4.30 26.73 14.66
N GLU A 163 4.35 25.44 15.01
CA GLU A 163 4.63 24.90 16.34
C GLU A 163 6.14 24.61 16.51
#